data_d533ea1cbff98d49830dcf514dc53ce6
#
_entry.id   d533ea1cbff98d49830dcf514dc53ce6
#
_cell.length_a   1.000
_cell.length_b   1.000
_cell.length_c   1.000
_cell.angle_alpha   90.00
_cell.angle_beta   90.00
_cell.angle_gamma   90.00
#
_symmetry.space_group_name_H-M   'P 1'
#
loop_
_entity.id
_entity.type
_entity.pdbx_description
1 polymer ?
#
loop_
_entity_poly.entity_id
_entity_poly.type
_entity_poly.pdbx_seq_one_letter_code
_entity_poly.pdbx_strand_id
1 'polypeptide(L)'
;KKFFAISNKIFYNSFMNKEADFAGTFYPEDADKLNELLDSYKQNINIDYRSKAVIVPHAGYVYSGHAAMAGFQYLEPSENIFIIAPSHHKSFNNIALPEYSFFETPLGNIEVNNRLIKEIAEKFPCTIDNEPFEKEHSIEVQLPFLQNLFYPRRQSAADFVKNLKKIGKKIKIIPVLTGNCDYRLISDLIATYWENSSFVISSDLSHYYPHQMCRQIDTYTATIIETGRIEFLENAQACGIVGIKGLVDFANNNDCTMIRAEMYNSGDISGEMDKVVGYGSWFMYTDSRNEFIEKYCYDYVLNAARASILASVNEEEFIPEKIPPVLTQFGASFVTLKYDGKLRGCIGSVYPTKPLILDIVDNAKNAGFQDPRFEPLTIDELDKLKVSVSILSSIERLPYKDERDLLSKIYPHGIIIIERDKRAVYLPIVWEQLPDREIFFNSLKEKAGLPPEYFSRSLEVYKFDASYITND
;
A
#
# COMPACT_ATOMS: atom_id res chain seq x y z
N LYS A 1 19.02 0.80 74.20
CA LYS A 1 19.41 1.52 72.95
C LYS A 1 19.37 0.52 71.85
N LYS A 2 18.28 0.47 71.09
CA LYS A 2 18.11 -0.32 69.87
C LYS A 2 18.45 0.59 68.71
N PHE A 3 19.53 0.28 67.96
CA PHE A 3 19.83 0.91 66.68
C PHE A 3 18.99 0.24 65.59
N PHE A 4 18.13 1.01 64.95
CA PHE A 4 17.44 0.64 63.70
C PHE A 4 18.43 0.77 62.58
N ALA A 5 18.85 -0.33 61.97
CA ALA A 5 19.57 -0.34 60.72
C ALA A 5 18.51 -0.19 59.58
N ILE A 6 18.46 0.97 58.95
CA ILE A 6 17.73 1.19 57.73
C ILE A 6 18.58 0.63 56.62
N SER A 7 18.19 -0.53 56.08
CA SER A 7 18.75 -1.12 54.87
C SER A 7 18.32 -0.30 53.68
N ASN A 8 19.24 0.55 53.18
CA ASN A 8 19.09 1.16 51.88
C ASN A 8 19.20 0.06 50.80
N LYS A 9 18.04 -0.50 50.40
CA LYS A 9 17.98 -1.21 49.12
C LYS A 9 18.11 -0.15 48.01
N ILE A 10 19.32 0.06 47.52
CA ILE A 10 19.57 0.69 46.25
C ILE A 10 19.00 -0.28 45.23
N PHE A 11 17.83 0.06 44.65
CA PHE A 11 17.34 -0.61 43.45
C PHE A 11 18.33 -0.27 42.32
N TYR A 12 19.26 -1.18 42.06
CA TYR A 12 19.91 -1.26 40.75
C TYR A 12 18.75 -1.60 39.78
N ASN A 13 18.27 -0.65 39.05
CA ASN A 13 17.55 -0.91 37.80
C ASN A 13 18.57 -1.58 36.88
N SER A 14 18.67 -2.90 36.93
CA SER A 14 19.38 -3.65 35.88
C SER A 14 18.57 -3.44 34.60
N PHE A 15 19.13 -2.70 33.65
CA PHE A 15 18.59 -2.60 32.32
C PHE A 15 18.50 -4.03 31.75
N MET A 16 17.29 -4.45 31.43
CA MET A 16 17.03 -5.76 30.86
C MET A 16 17.04 -5.59 29.33
N ASN A 17 18.04 -6.20 28.68
CA ASN A 17 18.18 -6.14 27.23
C ASN A 17 17.61 -7.41 26.61
N LYS A 18 16.96 -7.27 25.44
CA LYS A 18 16.64 -8.37 24.53
C LYS A 18 17.85 -8.56 23.62
N GLU A 19 18.46 -9.72 23.72
CA GLU A 19 19.60 -10.11 22.86
C GLU A 19 19.17 -10.26 21.38
N ALA A 20 20.12 -10.13 20.46
CA ALA A 20 19.93 -10.32 19.03
C ALA A 20 19.98 -11.82 18.68
N ASP A 21 18.89 -12.54 18.91
CA ASP A 21 18.80 -13.99 18.76
C ASP A 21 18.95 -14.46 17.30
N PHE A 22 18.66 -13.61 16.32
CA PHE A 22 18.61 -13.94 14.90
C PHE A 22 19.78 -13.37 14.09
N ALA A 23 20.72 -12.68 14.73
CA ALA A 23 21.98 -12.28 14.12
C ALA A 23 22.79 -13.52 13.69
N GLY A 24 23.35 -13.50 12.48
CA GLY A 24 24.04 -14.64 11.87
C GLY A 24 23.13 -15.69 11.22
N THR A 25 21.80 -15.60 11.40
CA THR A 25 20.83 -16.52 10.79
C THR A 25 19.85 -15.83 9.85
N PHE A 26 19.12 -14.82 10.31
CA PHE A 26 18.19 -14.03 9.47
C PHE A 26 18.87 -12.86 8.77
N TYR A 27 19.93 -12.33 9.39
CA TYR A 27 20.73 -11.22 8.88
C TYR A 27 22.18 -11.33 9.37
N PRO A 28 23.16 -10.67 8.72
CA PRO A 28 24.57 -10.74 9.13
C PRO A 28 24.80 -10.29 10.58
N GLU A 29 25.62 -11.03 11.34
CA GLU A 29 26.05 -10.64 12.70
C GLU A 29 27.13 -9.56 12.70
N ASP A 30 27.85 -9.40 11.58
CA ASP A 30 28.85 -8.36 11.39
C ASP A 30 28.19 -7.05 10.97
N ALA A 31 28.44 -5.97 11.70
CA ALA A 31 27.79 -4.67 11.50
C ALA A 31 28.07 -4.04 10.13
N ASP A 32 29.28 -4.20 9.60
CA ASP A 32 29.67 -3.61 8.32
C ASP A 32 29.00 -4.38 7.17
N LYS A 33 29.01 -5.70 7.20
CA LYS A 33 28.33 -6.57 6.23
C LYS A 33 26.82 -6.34 6.26
N LEU A 34 26.23 -6.16 7.44
CA LEU A 34 24.82 -5.87 7.61
C LEU A 34 24.46 -4.53 6.97
N ASN A 35 25.25 -3.48 7.19
CA ASN A 35 25.06 -2.18 6.56
C ASN A 35 25.21 -2.24 5.03
N GLU A 36 26.24 -2.93 4.52
CA GLU A 36 26.47 -3.11 3.09
C GLU A 36 25.27 -3.82 2.44
N LEU A 37 24.76 -4.86 3.08
CA LEU A 37 23.58 -5.59 2.61
C LEU A 37 22.32 -4.69 2.58
N LEU A 38 22.05 -3.97 3.67
CA LEU A 38 20.92 -3.04 3.76
C LEU A 38 21.02 -1.91 2.72
N ASP A 39 22.23 -1.39 2.48
CA ASP A 39 22.45 -0.37 1.46
C ASP A 39 22.22 -0.90 0.04
N SER A 40 22.56 -2.16 -0.22
CA SER A 40 22.33 -2.80 -1.52
C SER A 40 20.85 -2.96 -1.86
N TYR A 41 19.98 -2.99 -0.85
CA TYR A 41 18.52 -3.06 -1.02
C TYR A 41 17.86 -1.71 -1.26
N LYS A 42 18.56 -0.59 -1.03
CA LYS A 42 17.99 0.75 -1.25
C LYS A 42 17.69 0.98 -2.72
N GLN A 43 16.45 1.32 -2.96
CA GLN A 43 15.97 1.71 -4.29
C GLN A 43 16.15 3.21 -4.50
N ASN A 44 16.36 3.62 -5.74
CA ASN A 44 16.36 5.04 -6.09
C ASN A 44 14.91 5.52 -6.24
N ILE A 45 14.33 5.94 -5.11
CA ILE A 45 12.95 6.40 -5.05
C ILE A 45 12.91 7.89 -5.39
N ASN A 46 12.36 8.24 -6.56
CA ASN A 46 12.15 9.63 -6.97
C ASN A 46 10.85 10.25 -6.43
N ILE A 47 10.27 9.66 -5.37
CA ILE A 47 9.02 10.11 -4.77
C ILE A 47 9.34 10.77 -3.42
N ASP A 48 9.09 12.07 -3.32
CA ASP A 48 9.23 12.83 -2.06
C ASP A 48 7.95 12.72 -1.23
N TYR A 49 7.65 11.50 -0.78
CA TYR A 49 6.56 11.20 0.14
C TYR A 49 7.07 10.39 1.33
N ARG A 50 6.56 10.69 2.51
CA ARG A 50 6.80 9.94 3.74
C ARG A 50 5.48 9.54 4.38
N SER A 51 5.42 8.30 4.82
CA SER A 51 4.25 7.68 5.41
C SER A 51 4.45 7.42 6.89
N LYS A 52 3.45 7.67 7.69
CA LYS A 52 3.48 7.27 9.11
C LYS A 52 3.27 5.77 9.34
N ALA A 53 2.82 5.01 8.33
CA ALA A 53 2.58 3.59 8.48
C ALA A 53 3.03 2.78 7.27
N VAL A 54 3.70 1.64 7.53
CA VAL A 54 4.13 0.69 6.51
C VAL A 54 3.79 -0.76 6.92
N ILE A 55 3.58 -1.62 5.92
CA ILE A 55 3.55 -3.08 6.06
C ILE A 55 4.81 -3.60 5.43
N VAL A 56 5.56 -4.47 6.11
CA VAL A 56 6.83 -5.01 5.64
C VAL A 56 7.01 -6.48 6.06
N PRO A 57 7.70 -7.31 5.27
CA PRO A 57 7.95 -8.72 5.60
C PRO A 57 9.04 -8.89 6.66
N HIS A 58 9.13 -10.11 7.25
CA HIS A 58 10.06 -10.44 8.34
C HIS A 58 10.83 -11.76 8.17
N ALA A 59 10.92 -12.29 6.96
CA ALA A 59 11.79 -13.44 6.69
C ALA A 59 13.27 -13.06 6.70
N GLY A 60 14.15 -14.05 6.51
CA GLY A 60 15.59 -13.79 6.37
C GLY A 60 15.90 -12.80 5.25
N TYR A 61 16.83 -11.90 5.48
CA TYR A 61 17.13 -10.74 4.62
C TYR A 61 17.45 -11.10 3.17
N VAL A 62 18.11 -12.23 2.96
CA VAL A 62 18.43 -12.74 1.61
C VAL A 62 17.15 -12.91 0.77
N TYR A 63 16.04 -13.24 1.42
CA TYR A 63 14.75 -13.46 0.75
C TYR A 63 13.86 -12.23 0.74
N SER A 64 13.62 -11.63 1.91
CA SER A 64 12.61 -10.57 2.07
C SER A 64 13.19 -9.15 2.21
N GLY A 65 14.51 -9.01 2.36
CA GLY A 65 15.14 -7.73 2.69
C GLY A 65 14.90 -6.63 1.67
N HIS A 66 14.85 -6.98 0.38
CA HIS A 66 14.55 -6.02 -0.67
C HIS A 66 13.11 -5.46 -0.56
N ALA A 67 12.11 -6.33 -0.35
CA ALA A 67 10.73 -5.88 -0.13
C ALA A 67 10.58 -5.09 1.17
N ALA A 68 11.25 -5.51 2.26
CA ALA A 68 11.24 -4.77 3.51
C ALA A 68 11.81 -3.35 3.33
N MET A 69 12.99 -3.22 2.70
CA MET A 69 13.62 -1.92 2.44
C MET A 69 12.74 -1.03 1.55
N ALA A 70 12.09 -1.58 0.54
CA ALA A 70 11.18 -0.84 -0.34
C ALA A 70 10.05 -0.15 0.46
N GLY A 71 9.46 -0.85 1.44
CA GLY A 71 8.47 -0.26 2.36
C GLY A 71 9.08 0.74 3.34
N PHE A 72 10.18 0.36 4.00
CA PHE A 72 10.84 1.21 4.99
C PHE A 72 11.34 2.55 4.45
N GLN A 73 11.73 2.62 3.18
CA GLN A 73 12.17 3.88 2.57
C GLN A 73 11.05 4.94 2.53
N TYR A 74 9.78 4.55 2.62
CA TYR A 74 8.65 5.48 2.74
C TYR A 74 8.33 5.87 4.19
N LEU A 75 8.85 5.15 5.20
CA LEU A 75 8.52 5.43 6.60
C LEU A 75 9.02 6.80 7.03
N GLU A 76 8.14 7.58 7.66
CA GLU A 76 8.51 8.84 8.31
C GLU A 76 9.24 8.57 9.63
N PRO A 77 10.41 9.17 9.88
CA PRO A 77 11.08 9.05 11.16
C PRO A 77 10.32 9.81 12.26
N SER A 78 9.82 9.09 13.25
CA SER A 78 9.16 9.64 14.45
C SER A 78 9.93 9.29 15.71
N GLU A 79 9.71 10.06 16.80
CA GLU A 79 10.32 9.74 18.10
C GLU A 79 9.90 8.35 18.60
N ASN A 80 8.66 7.96 18.32
CA ASN A 80 8.10 6.67 18.68
C ASN A 80 7.76 5.86 17.43
N ILE A 81 8.31 4.65 17.33
CA ILE A 81 8.00 3.72 16.24
C ILE A 81 7.37 2.46 16.84
N PHE A 82 6.09 2.26 16.58
CA PHE A 82 5.40 1.02 16.90
C PHE A 82 5.81 -0.06 15.90
N ILE A 83 6.19 -1.24 16.39
CA ILE A 83 6.43 -2.42 15.57
C ILE A 83 5.40 -3.46 16.00
N ILE A 84 4.38 -3.66 15.17
CA ILE A 84 3.25 -4.54 15.44
C ILE A 84 3.44 -5.81 14.61
N ALA A 85 3.59 -6.94 15.30
CA ALA A 85 3.97 -8.20 14.67
C ALA A 85 3.18 -9.39 15.25
N PRO A 86 3.06 -10.51 14.52
CA PRO A 86 2.50 -11.75 15.07
C PRO A 86 3.43 -12.39 16.09
N SER A 87 2.88 -13.19 16.99
CA SER A 87 3.64 -14.12 17.83
C SER A 87 3.66 -15.51 17.19
N HIS A 88 4.85 -16.04 16.86
CA HIS A 88 5.00 -17.36 16.25
C HIS A 88 5.17 -18.50 17.25
N HIS A 89 5.60 -18.19 18.48
CA HIS A 89 6.00 -19.19 19.45
C HIS A 89 5.08 -19.29 20.66
N LYS A 90 4.36 -18.21 20.99
CA LYS A 90 3.47 -18.15 22.16
C LYS A 90 2.07 -17.74 21.77
N SER A 91 1.09 -18.45 22.34
CA SER A 91 -0.32 -18.10 22.20
C SER A 91 -0.80 -17.36 23.45
N PHE A 92 -1.40 -16.19 23.26
CA PHE A 92 -1.97 -15.36 24.33
C PHE A 92 -3.17 -14.58 23.80
N ASN A 93 -3.94 -13.96 24.69
CA ASN A 93 -5.05 -13.11 24.30
C ASN A 93 -4.63 -11.63 24.22
N ASN A 94 -5.25 -10.88 23.32
CA ASN A 94 -4.99 -9.47 23.08
C ASN A 94 -3.56 -9.21 22.56
N ILE A 95 -2.87 -8.21 23.09
CA ILE A 95 -1.51 -7.85 22.71
C ILE A 95 -0.53 -8.10 23.88
N ALA A 96 0.73 -8.37 23.54
CA ALA A 96 1.82 -8.43 24.51
C ALA A 96 2.80 -7.27 24.30
N LEU A 97 3.28 -6.71 25.40
CA LEU A 97 4.28 -5.62 25.45
C LEU A 97 5.45 -6.08 26.31
N PRO A 98 6.73 -5.73 25.94
CA PRO A 98 7.89 -6.18 26.70
C PRO A 98 8.19 -5.31 27.92
N GLU A 99 8.96 -5.88 28.86
CA GLU A 99 9.60 -5.16 29.96
C GLU A 99 11.06 -4.77 29.65
N TYR A 100 11.57 -5.14 28.47
CA TYR A 100 12.94 -4.82 28.07
C TYR A 100 13.14 -3.30 27.99
N SER A 101 14.38 -2.86 28.34
CA SER A 101 14.79 -1.48 28.20
C SER A 101 15.38 -1.20 26.81
N PHE A 102 16.00 -2.20 26.22
CA PHE A 102 16.65 -2.14 24.91
C PHE A 102 16.48 -3.45 24.15
N PHE A 103 16.46 -3.35 22.83
CA PHE A 103 16.68 -4.45 21.90
C PHE A 103 18.08 -4.28 21.30
N GLU A 104 18.86 -5.35 21.33
CA GLU A 104 20.21 -5.39 20.78
C GLU A 104 20.18 -5.77 19.30
N THR A 105 21.09 -5.20 18.52
CA THR A 105 21.39 -5.59 17.14
C THR A 105 22.89 -5.44 16.89
N PRO A 106 23.46 -5.99 15.81
CA PRO A 106 24.84 -5.72 15.42
C PRO A 106 25.15 -4.23 15.19
N LEU A 107 24.14 -3.41 14.90
CA LEU A 107 24.28 -1.96 14.69
C LEU A 107 24.17 -1.16 16.00
N GLY A 108 23.95 -1.83 17.14
CA GLY A 108 23.81 -1.22 18.47
C GLY A 108 22.41 -1.38 19.06
N ASN A 109 22.20 -0.81 20.24
CA ASN A 109 20.96 -0.95 20.99
C ASN A 109 19.91 0.08 20.59
N ILE A 110 18.66 -0.36 20.45
CA ILE A 110 17.50 0.51 20.30
C ILE A 110 16.73 0.56 21.62
N GLU A 111 16.43 1.76 22.07
CA GLU A 111 15.69 2.02 23.31
C GLU A 111 14.21 1.72 23.17
N VAL A 112 13.63 1.01 24.14
CA VAL A 112 12.19 0.80 24.28
C VAL A 112 11.56 1.96 25.06
N ASN A 113 10.44 2.50 24.59
CA ASN A 113 9.73 3.55 25.32
C ASN A 113 8.87 2.97 26.46
N ASN A 114 9.51 2.55 27.56
CA ASN A 114 8.83 1.96 28.72
C ASN A 114 7.81 2.88 29.38
N ARG A 115 7.91 4.20 29.20
CA ARG A 115 6.87 5.12 29.67
C ARG A 115 5.58 4.94 28.85
N LEU A 116 5.72 4.86 27.53
CA LEU A 116 4.57 4.70 26.64
C LEU A 116 3.96 3.29 26.75
N ILE A 117 4.80 2.26 26.97
CA ILE A 117 4.31 0.90 27.27
C ILE A 117 3.37 0.88 28.49
N LYS A 118 3.74 1.56 29.57
CA LYS A 118 2.88 1.65 30.76
C LYS A 118 1.57 2.39 30.48
N GLU A 119 1.64 3.47 29.70
CA GLU A 119 0.44 4.22 29.28
C GLU A 119 -0.49 3.38 28.40
N ILE A 120 0.05 2.58 27.49
CA ILE A 120 -0.72 1.63 26.68
C ILE A 120 -1.42 0.60 27.56
N ALA A 121 -0.71 0.05 28.54
CA ALA A 121 -1.25 -0.97 29.44
C ALA A 121 -2.38 -0.45 30.35
N GLU A 122 -2.44 0.86 30.60
CA GLU A 122 -3.55 1.50 31.31
C GLU A 122 -4.81 1.67 30.43
N LYS A 123 -4.63 1.75 29.09
CA LYS A 123 -5.72 2.08 28.15
C LYS A 123 -6.23 0.88 27.35
N PHE A 124 -5.39 -0.11 27.13
CA PHE A 124 -5.67 -1.23 26.22
C PHE A 124 -5.50 -2.58 26.92
N PRO A 125 -6.33 -3.58 26.58
CA PRO A 125 -6.16 -4.93 27.09
C PRO A 125 -4.86 -5.54 26.57
N CYS A 126 -3.86 -5.69 27.43
CA CYS A 126 -2.56 -6.25 27.08
C CYS A 126 -1.95 -7.04 28.25
N THR A 127 -0.91 -7.82 27.94
CA THR A 127 -0.02 -8.43 28.93
C THR A 127 1.35 -7.77 28.81
N ILE A 128 1.95 -7.38 29.94
CA ILE A 128 3.36 -6.95 29.97
C ILE A 128 4.18 -8.15 30.42
N ASP A 129 4.91 -8.75 29.46
CA ASP A 129 5.68 -9.99 29.68
C ASP A 129 6.74 -10.13 28.61
N ASN A 130 7.93 -10.58 28.98
CA ASN A 130 9.03 -10.82 28.05
C ASN A 130 8.94 -12.20 27.35
N GLU A 131 8.24 -13.18 27.93
CA GLU A 131 8.19 -14.54 27.40
C GLU A 131 7.72 -14.63 25.94
N PRO A 132 6.68 -13.86 25.46
CA PRO A 132 6.30 -13.86 24.06
C PRO A 132 7.38 -13.35 23.10
N PHE A 133 8.31 -12.53 23.58
CA PHE A 133 9.40 -11.95 22.79
C PHE A 133 10.66 -12.83 22.75
N GLU A 134 10.74 -13.86 23.59
CA GLU A 134 11.85 -14.80 23.56
C GLU A 134 11.82 -15.61 22.25
N LYS A 135 12.95 -15.60 21.51
CA LYS A 135 13.07 -16.28 20.20
C LYS A 135 12.02 -15.87 19.16
N GLU A 136 11.41 -14.69 19.31
CA GLU A 136 10.52 -14.12 18.31
C GLU A 136 11.29 -13.19 17.36
N HIS A 137 11.28 -13.54 16.08
CA HIS A 137 12.05 -12.83 15.04
C HIS A 137 11.28 -11.64 14.42
N SER A 138 9.97 -11.69 14.42
CA SER A 138 9.11 -10.76 13.67
C SER A 138 9.29 -9.28 14.07
N ILE A 139 9.73 -9.00 15.29
CA ILE A 139 10.12 -7.66 15.77
C ILE A 139 11.60 -7.39 15.49
N GLU A 140 12.48 -8.33 15.88
CA GLU A 140 13.94 -8.14 15.86
C GLU A 140 14.46 -7.82 14.45
N VAL A 141 14.01 -8.55 13.44
CA VAL A 141 14.45 -8.37 12.06
C VAL A 141 14.09 -7.02 11.44
N GLN A 142 13.17 -6.27 12.05
CA GLN A 142 12.80 -4.92 11.58
C GLN A 142 13.79 -3.84 12.06
N LEU A 143 14.49 -4.10 13.16
CA LEU A 143 15.31 -3.10 13.84
C LEU A 143 16.50 -2.61 13.02
N PRO A 144 17.27 -3.47 12.32
CA PRO A 144 18.39 -2.99 11.52
C PRO A 144 17.99 -2.07 10.36
N PHE A 145 16.80 -2.24 9.78
CA PHE A 145 16.30 -1.31 8.75
C PHE A 145 16.10 0.10 9.33
N LEU A 146 15.48 0.20 10.51
CA LEU A 146 15.28 1.49 11.19
C LEU A 146 16.61 2.14 11.54
N GLN A 147 17.59 1.36 12.00
CA GLN A 147 18.92 1.86 12.31
C GLN A 147 19.66 2.33 11.07
N ASN A 148 19.66 1.55 10.00
CA ASN A 148 20.33 1.91 8.76
C ASN A 148 19.77 3.18 8.11
N LEU A 149 18.45 3.40 8.22
CA LEU A 149 17.77 4.55 7.61
C LEU A 149 17.83 5.80 8.49
N PHE A 150 17.68 5.65 9.81
CA PHE A 150 17.41 6.79 10.69
C PHE A 150 18.50 7.07 11.71
N TYR A 151 19.46 6.15 11.94
CA TYR A 151 20.57 6.39 12.86
C TYR A 151 21.81 6.85 12.08
N PRO A 152 22.46 7.92 12.54
CA PRO A 152 23.65 8.41 11.85
C PRO A 152 24.78 7.38 11.97
N ARG A 153 25.34 6.99 10.84
CA ARG A 153 26.58 6.18 10.83
C ARG A 153 27.72 6.97 11.44
N ARG A 154 28.60 6.28 12.18
CA ARG A 154 29.82 6.86 12.76
C ARG A 154 30.85 7.14 11.65
N GLN A 155 30.59 8.08 10.77
CA GLN A 155 31.60 8.53 9.78
C GLN A 155 32.49 9.66 10.30
N SER A 156 31.96 10.55 11.14
CA SER A 156 32.75 11.53 11.92
C SER A 156 31.90 12.09 13.07
N ALA A 157 32.56 12.65 14.10
CA ALA A 157 31.86 13.33 15.19
C ALA A 157 31.05 14.56 14.71
N ALA A 158 31.50 15.23 13.62
CA ALA A 158 30.81 16.35 13.02
C ALA A 158 29.52 15.96 12.29
N ASP A 159 29.55 14.83 11.56
CA ASP A 159 28.37 14.28 10.88
C ASP A 159 27.36 13.72 11.87
N PHE A 160 27.81 13.12 12.95
CA PHE A 160 26.97 12.70 14.08
C PHE A 160 26.18 13.87 14.66
N VAL A 161 26.83 15.00 14.96
CA VAL A 161 26.17 16.21 15.51
C VAL A 161 25.22 16.85 14.49
N LYS A 162 25.59 16.86 13.20
CA LYS A 162 24.75 17.42 12.12
C LYS A 162 23.48 16.58 11.89
N ASN A 163 23.62 15.25 11.94
CA ASN A 163 22.52 14.31 11.76
C ASN A 163 21.59 14.26 12.98
N LEU A 164 22.13 14.33 14.20
CA LEU A 164 21.32 14.52 15.43
C LEU A 164 20.47 15.81 15.37
N LYS A 165 21.01 16.88 14.81
CA LYS A 165 20.23 18.13 14.61
C LYS A 165 19.14 17.99 13.53
N LYS A 166 19.30 17.06 12.58
CA LYS A 166 18.35 16.82 11.48
C LYS A 166 17.21 15.89 11.89
N ILE A 167 17.47 14.91 12.78
CA ILE A 167 16.48 13.96 13.32
C ILE A 167 15.81 14.50 14.61
N GLY A 168 16.42 15.51 15.26
CA GLY A 168 15.87 16.24 16.40
C GLY A 168 15.72 15.47 17.72
N LYS A 169 15.45 14.16 17.69
CA LYS A 169 15.22 13.31 18.86
C LYS A 169 15.68 11.87 18.59
N LYS A 170 16.07 11.15 19.66
CA LYS A 170 16.43 9.74 19.60
C LYS A 170 15.16 8.91 19.38
N ILE A 171 15.14 8.07 18.35
CA ILE A 171 14.04 7.14 18.09
C ILE A 171 13.97 6.09 19.19
N LYS A 172 12.77 5.81 19.66
CA LYS A 172 12.43 4.73 20.57
C LYS A 172 11.41 3.82 19.93
N ILE A 173 11.47 2.53 20.24
CA ILE A 173 10.52 1.56 19.72
C ILE A 173 9.44 1.21 20.76
N ILE A 174 8.28 0.83 20.27
CA ILE A 174 7.20 0.22 21.03
C ILE A 174 6.90 -1.14 20.36
N PRO A 175 7.56 -2.21 20.82
CA PRO A 175 7.31 -3.55 20.33
C PRO A 175 5.94 -4.05 20.81
N VAL A 176 5.11 -4.51 19.86
CA VAL A 176 3.77 -5.03 20.12
C VAL A 176 3.61 -6.37 19.42
N LEU A 177 3.44 -7.44 20.16
CA LEU A 177 3.06 -8.73 19.60
C LEU A 177 1.55 -8.92 19.68
N THR A 178 0.95 -9.37 18.59
CA THR A 178 -0.47 -9.69 18.49
C THR A 178 -0.71 -11.16 18.79
N GLY A 179 -1.60 -11.45 19.74
CA GLY A 179 -2.13 -12.76 19.99
C GLY A 179 -3.53 -12.93 19.40
N ASN A 180 -4.37 -13.69 20.08
CA ASN A 180 -5.78 -13.80 19.72
C ASN A 180 -6.53 -12.53 20.15
N CYS A 181 -6.67 -11.57 19.24
CA CYS A 181 -7.36 -10.30 19.49
C CYS A 181 -8.16 -9.83 18.27
N ASP A 182 -9.15 -8.99 18.53
CA ASP A 182 -9.87 -8.27 17.47
C ASP A 182 -8.92 -7.23 16.83
N TYR A 183 -8.88 -7.16 15.51
CA TYR A 183 -8.06 -6.19 14.78
C TYR A 183 -8.40 -4.73 15.10
N ARG A 184 -9.63 -4.46 15.58
CA ARG A 184 -10.05 -3.12 16.01
C ARG A 184 -9.22 -2.60 17.18
N LEU A 185 -8.71 -3.51 18.02
CA LEU A 185 -7.75 -3.14 19.07
C LEU A 185 -6.49 -2.48 18.49
N ILE A 186 -6.00 -2.99 17.35
CA ILE A 186 -4.85 -2.41 16.66
C ILE A 186 -5.22 -1.10 15.97
N SER A 187 -6.40 -1.02 15.35
CA SER A 187 -6.92 0.22 14.75
C SER A 187 -7.02 1.35 15.80
N ASP A 188 -7.59 1.05 16.97
CA ASP A 188 -7.72 1.99 18.09
C ASP A 188 -6.36 2.39 18.67
N LEU A 189 -5.41 1.45 18.75
CA LEU A 189 -4.03 1.73 19.16
C LEU A 189 -3.34 2.69 18.21
N ILE A 190 -3.45 2.45 16.90
CA ILE A 190 -2.92 3.34 15.85
C ILE A 190 -3.56 4.72 15.97
N ALA A 191 -4.89 4.80 16.04
CA ALA A 191 -5.62 6.06 16.16
C ALA A 191 -5.21 6.88 17.40
N THR A 192 -5.03 6.21 18.54
CA THR A 192 -4.67 6.86 19.79
C THR A 192 -3.29 7.52 19.75
N TYR A 193 -2.33 6.91 19.04
CA TYR A 193 -0.94 7.38 19.02
C TYR A 193 -0.49 7.95 17.67
N TRP A 194 -1.42 8.15 16.73
CA TRP A 194 -1.15 8.57 15.35
C TRP A 194 -0.33 9.86 15.23
N GLU A 195 -0.64 10.87 16.03
CA GLU A 195 -0.03 12.21 15.88
C GLU A 195 1.49 12.20 16.09
N ASN A 196 1.98 11.42 17.06
CA ASN A 196 3.37 11.48 17.51
C ASN A 196 4.18 10.22 17.25
N SER A 197 3.67 9.32 16.39
CA SER A 197 4.29 8.02 16.16
C SER A 197 4.26 7.61 14.70
N SER A 198 5.14 6.68 14.35
CA SER A 198 5.06 5.91 13.11
C SER A 198 4.84 4.43 13.41
N PHE A 199 4.32 3.69 12.43
CA PHE A 199 3.84 2.33 12.61
C PHE A 199 4.44 1.40 11.57
N VAL A 200 4.99 0.29 12.02
CA VAL A 200 5.49 -0.81 11.19
C VAL A 200 4.65 -2.04 11.47
N ILE A 201 3.89 -2.50 10.50
CA ILE A 201 3.19 -3.77 10.56
C ILE A 201 4.09 -4.82 9.93
N SER A 202 4.50 -5.78 10.73
CA SER A 202 5.44 -6.83 10.35
C SER A 202 4.67 -8.08 9.93
N SER A 203 4.74 -8.48 8.66
CA SER A 203 4.00 -9.63 8.14
C SER A 203 4.58 -10.17 6.84
N ASP A 204 4.83 -11.48 6.79
CA ASP A 204 4.95 -12.20 5.52
C ASP A 204 3.54 -12.52 4.99
N LEU A 205 3.43 -12.86 3.69
CA LEU A 205 2.19 -13.27 3.03
C LEU A 205 1.98 -14.79 3.10
N SER A 206 1.60 -15.44 1.99
CA SER A 206 1.34 -16.88 1.98
C SER A 206 2.60 -17.72 2.19
N HIS A 207 2.43 -18.92 2.76
CA HIS A 207 3.54 -19.81 3.11
C HIS A 207 3.39 -21.20 2.49
N TYR A 208 4.52 -21.72 1.95
CA TYR A 208 4.70 -23.12 1.54
C TYR A 208 3.81 -23.60 0.40
N TYR A 209 3.31 -22.68 -0.44
CA TYR A 209 2.60 -23.03 -1.68
C TYR A 209 3.57 -23.08 -2.86
N PRO A 210 3.19 -23.81 -3.95
CA PRO A 210 3.88 -23.68 -5.22
C PRO A 210 3.87 -22.22 -5.73
N HIS A 211 4.94 -21.83 -6.41
CA HIS A 211 5.19 -20.44 -6.84
C HIS A 211 3.97 -19.74 -7.48
N GLN A 212 3.32 -20.40 -8.47
CA GLN A 212 2.16 -19.80 -9.15
C GLN A 212 0.95 -19.66 -8.23
N MET A 213 0.73 -20.63 -7.34
CA MET A 213 -0.37 -20.59 -6.38
C MET A 213 -0.12 -19.52 -5.33
N CYS A 214 1.12 -19.39 -4.84
CA CYS A 214 1.55 -18.30 -3.96
C CYS A 214 1.24 -16.93 -4.58
N ARG A 215 1.64 -16.71 -5.84
CA ARG A 215 1.33 -15.45 -6.57
C ARG A 215 -0.16 -15.15 -6.65
N GLN A 216 -1.01 -16.15 -6.86
CA GLN A 216 -2.47 -15.96 -6.91
C GLN A 216 -3.03 -15.58 -5.54
N ILE A 217 -2.63 -16.30 -4.48
CA ILE A 217 -3.05 -16.03 -3.10
C ILE A 217 -2.59 -14.64 -2.66
N ASP A 218 -1.32 -14.31 -2.92
CA ASP A 218 -0.73 -13.03 -2.53
C ASP A 218 -1.33 -11.86 -3.32
N THR A 219 -1.64 -12.04 -4.61
CA THR A 219 -2.37 -11.05 -5.40
C THR A 219 -3.76 -10.80 -4.84
N TYR A 220 -4.46 -11.84 -4.38
CA TYR A 220 -5.76 -11.71 -3.72
C TYR A 220 -5.62 -10.91 -2.41
N THR A 221 -4.68 -11.28 -1.54
CA THR A 221 -4.40 -10.58 -0.27
C THR A 221 -4.03 -9.11 -0.52
N ALA A 222 -3.14 -8.86 -1.48
CA ALA A 222 -2.73 -7.52 -1.88
C ALA A 222 -3.91 -6.67 -2.37
N THR A 223 -4.76 -7.23 -3.24
CA THR A 223 -5.96 -6.53 -3.74
C THR A 223 -6.88 -6.09 -2.61
N ILE A 224 -7.07 -6.94 -1.60
CA ILE A 224 -7.91 -6.59 -0.45
C ILE A 224 -7.29 -5.47 0.39
N ILE A 225 -5.97 -5.54 0.67
CA ILE A 225 -5.24 -4.47 1.37
C ILE A 225 -5.40 -3.14 0.63
N GLU A 226 -5.20 -3.13 -0.68
CA GLU A 226 -5.19 -1.95 -1.55
C GLU A 226 -6.58 -1.34 -1.80
N THR A 227 -7.61 -2.17 -1.75
CA THR A 227 -9.02 -1.73 -1.89
C THR A 227 -9.71 -1.46 -0.57
N GLY A 228 -9.05 -1.70 0.57
CA GLY A 228 -9.61 -1.49 1.91
C GLY A 228 -10.74 -2.45 2.29
N ARG A 229 -10.94 -3.56 1.56
CA ARG A 229 -12.09 -4.47 1.74
C ARG A 229 -11.84 -5.50 2.83
N ILE A 230 -11.79 -5.05 4.07
CA ILE A 230 -11.41 -5.82 5.28
C ILE A 230 -12.27 -7.10 5.43
N GLU A 231 -13.53 -7.06 5.02
CA GLU A 231 -14.46 -8.19 5.12
C GLU A 231 -13.99 -9.44 4.37
N PHE A 232 -13.09 -9.28 3.39
CA PHE A 232 -12.51 -10.41 2.64
C PHE A 232 -11.15 -10.86 3.18
N LEU A 233 -10.54 -10.13 4.12
CA LEU A 233 -9.25 -10.51 4.73
C LEU A 233 -9.34 -11.75 5.63
N GLU A 234 -10.53 -12.28 5.93
CA GLU A 234 -10.68 -13.54 6.66
C GLU A 234 -10.12 -14.74 5.86
N ASN A 235 -10.14 -14.66 4.54
CA ASN A 235 -9.62 -15.68 3.63
C ASN A 235 -8.20 -15.37 3.13
N ALA A 236 -7.62 -14.23 3.54
CA ALA A 236 -6.28 -13.83 3.16
C ALA A 236 -5.23 -14.60 3.98
N GLN A 237 -4.09 -14.84 3.37
CA GLN A 237 -3.00 -15.55 4.01
C GLN A 237 -1.84 -14.59 4.29
N ALA A 238 -1.68 -14.24 5.56
CA ALA A 238 -0.58 -13.45 6.06
C ALA A 238 -0.40 -13.74 7.55
N CYS A 239 0.85 -13.91 8.02
CA CYS A 239 1.10 -14.22 9.43
C CYS A 239 0.70 -13.06 10.35
N GLY A 240 0.94 -11.81 9.94
CA GLY A 240 0.55 -10.59 10.67
C GLY A 240 -0.85 -10.07 10.34
N ILE A 241 -1.80 -10.93 9.97
CA ILE A 241 -3.12 -10.54 9.47
C ILE A 241 -3.90 -9.62 10.43
N VAL A 242 -3.74 -9.76 11.73
CA VAL A 242 -4.39 -8.90 12.74
C VAL A 242 -3.86 -7.46 12.64
N GLY A 243 -2.54 -7.30 12.53
CA GLY A 243 -1.91 -6.00 12.33
C GLY A 243 -2.31 -5.35 11.00
N ILE A 244 -2.32 -6.14 9.91
CA ILE A 244 -2.77 -5.69 8.58
C ILE A 244 -4.22 -5.20 8.63
N LYS A 245 -5.14 -6.01 9.18
CA LYS A 245 -6.56 -5.62 9.33
C LYS A 245 -6.70 -4.33 10.13
N GLY A 246 -5.96 -4.19 11.24
CA GLY A 246 -6.00 -3.00 12.07
C GLY A 246 -5.53 -1.73 11.34
N LEU A 247 -4.44 -1.82 10.56
CA LEU A 247 -3.97 -0.69 9.78
C LEU A 247 -4.92 -0.34 8.63
N VAL A 248 -5.47 -1.33 7.92
CA VAL A 248 -6.42 -1.10 6.83
C VAL A 248 -7.73 -0.52 7.35
N ASP A 249 -8.21 -0.97 8.52
CA ASP A 249 -9.38 -0.39 9.18
C ASP A 249 -9.14 1.09 9.55
N PHE A 250 -7.99 1.39 10.13
CA PHE A 250 -7.59 2.77 10.41
C PHE A 250 -7.52 3.61 9.13
N ALA A 251 -6.92 3.09 8.06
CA ALA A 251 -6.82 3.78 6.78
C ALA A 251 -8.20 4.12 6.20
N ASN A 252 -9.14 3.15 6.20
CA ASN A 252 -10.51 3.35 5.72
C ASN A 252 -11.27 4.44 6.51
N ASN A 253 -11.06 4.47 7.85
CA ASN A 253 -11.73 5.44 8.71
C ASN A 253 -11.13 6.87 8.59
N ASN A 254 -10.00 7.03 7.89
CA ASN A 254 -9.29 8.31 7.72
C ASN A 254 -9.05 8.68 6.25
N ASP A 255 -9.82 8.13 5.32
CA ASP A 255 -9.74 8.38 3.87
C ASP A 255 -8.33 8.18 3.30
N CYS A 256 -7.59 7.19 3.84
CA CYS A 256 -6.25 6.83 3.40
C CYS A 256 -6.26 5.56 2.55
N THR A 257 -5.24 5.39 1.72
CA THR A 257 -5.10 4.23 0.83
C THR A 257 -3.75 3.53 1.06
N MET A 258 -3.74 2.20 0.94
CA MET A 258 -2.50 1.42 0.97
C MET A 258 -1.90 1.32 -0.43
N ILE A 259 -0.69 1.84 -0.60
CA ILE A 259 0.06 1.81 -1.86
C ILE A 259 1.14 0.74 -1.78
N ARG A 260 1.18 -0.16 -2.77
CA ARG A 260 2.21 -1.20 -2.86
C ARG A 260 3.56 -0.58 -3.17
N ALA A 261 4.57 -0.93 -2.37
CA ALA A 261 5.96 -0.58 -2.62
C ALA A 261 6.69 -1.73 -3.35
N GLU A 262 6.42 -3.01 -2.98
CA GLU A 262 7.04 -4.17 -3.62
C GLU A 262 6.21 -5.43 -3.35
N MET A 263 6.27 -6.44 -4.24
CA MET A 263 5.69 -7.78 -3.99
C MET A 263 6.34 -8.84 -4.88
N TYR A 264 6.84 -9.90 -4.26
CA TYR A 264 7.39 -11.11 -4.89
C TYR A 264 7.39 -12.29 -3.90
N ASN A 265 7.95 -13.44 -4.24
CA ASN A 265 8.10 -14.56 -3.31
C ASN A 265 9.52 -15.13 -3.31
N SER A 266 9.81 -16.02 -2.35
CA SER A 266 11.15 -16.61 -2.19
C SER A 266 11.64 -17.35 -3.42
N GLY A 267 10.74 -17.89 -4.25
CA GLY A 267 11.09 -18.56 -5.50
C GLY A 267 11.67 -17.63 -6.56
N ASP A 268 11.23 -16.38 -6.59
CA ASP A 268 11.77 -15.36 -7.49
C ASP A 268 13.26 -15.05 -7.16
N ILE A 269 13.70 -15.34 -5.92
CA ILE A 269 15.09 -15.12 -5.46
C ILE A 269 15.93 -16.39 -5.53
N SER A 270 15.39 -17.52 -5.03
CA SER A 270 16.15 -18.77 -4.91
C SER A 270 16.09 -19.66 -6.16
N GLY A 271 15.07 -19.48 -7.00
CA GLY A 271 14.76 -20.42 -8.10
C GLY A 271 14.01 -21.68 -7.66
N GLU A 272 13.77 -21.89 -6.35
CA GLU A 272 12.96 -23.01 -5.85
C GLU A 272 11.47 -22.67 -5.95
N MET A 273 10.70 -23.46 -6.67
CA MET A 273 9.32 -23.15 -7.03
C MET A 273 8.25 -23.96 -6.30
N ASP A 274 8.65 -25.01 -5.54
CA ASP A 274 7.70 -25.97 -4.98
C ASP A 274 7.03 -25.48 -3.68
N LYS A 275 7.82 -24.80 -2.82
CA LYS A 275 7.36 -24.30 -1.51
C LYS A 275 7.96 -22.92 -1.25
N VAL A 276 7.22 -21.91 -1.62
CA VAL A 276 7.66 -20.53 -1.48
C VAL A 276 6.92 -19.78 -0.39
N VAL A 277 7.49 -18.65 0.04
CA VAL A 277 6.88 -17.69 0.96
C VAL A 277 6.72 -16.38 0.22
N GLY A 278 5.53 -15.78 0.31
CA GLY A 278 5.22 -14.49 -0.29
C GLY A 278 5.69 -13.32 0.57
N TYR A 279 6.21 -12.31 -0.07
CA TYR A 279 6.68 -11.06 0.54
C TYR A 279 6.05 -9.88 -0.14
N GLY A 280 5.53 -8.96 0.67
CA GLY A 280 4.95 -7.73 0.16
C GLY A 280 5.21 -6.56 1.10
N SER A 281 5.30 -5.37 0.55
CA SER A 281 5.36 -4.15 1.33
C SER A 281 4.43 -3.08 0.79
N TRP A 282 3.86 -2.31 1.71
CA TRP A 282 2.96 -1.20 1.43
C TRP A 282 3.28 -0.04 2.35
N PHE A 283 2.94 1.14 1.89
CA PHE A 283 2.89 2.34 2.72
C PHE A 283 1.50 2.97 2.64
N MET A 284 1.09 3.63 3.71
CA MET A 284 -0.18 4.33 3.74
C MET A 284 -0.04 5.71 3.10
N TYR A 285 -0.91 6.04 2.18
CA TYR A 285 -1.02 7.34 1.54
C TYR A 285 -2.27 8.07 2.05
N THR A 286 -2.13 9.36 2.35
CA THR A 286 -3.18 10.17 2.97
C THR A 286 -4.23 10.69 1.97
N ASP A 287 -4.42 9.97 0.88
CA ASP A 287 -5.38 10.28 -0.15
C ASP A 287 -5.66 9.05 -1.03
N SER A 288 -6.36 9.22 -2.15
CA SER A 288 -6.69 8.12 -3.05
C SER A 288 -5.48 7.62 -3.86
N ARG A 289 -5.52 6.35 -4.25
CA ARG A 289 -4.52 5.78 -5.17
C ARG A 289 -4.38 6.59 -6.46
N ASN A 290 -5.50 7.06 -6.99
CA ASN A 290 -5.52 7.77 -8.26
C ASN A 290 -4.78 9.12 -8.15
N GLU A 291 -4.95 9.85 -7.04
CA GLU A 291 -4.17 11.07 -6.78
C GLU A 291 -2.68 10.79 -6.60
N PHE A 292 -2.33 9.66 -5.97
CA PHE A 292 -0.93 9.23 -5.92
C PHE A 292 -0.37 9.01 -7.33
N ILE A 293 -1.11 8.31 -8.20
CA ILE A 293 -0.69 8.05 -9.58
C ILE A 293 -0.58 9.35 -10.38
N GLU A 294 -1.56 10.24 -10.26
CA GLU A 294 -1.55 11.55 -10.91
C GLU A 294 -0.33 12.38 -10.48
N LYS A 295 0.00 12.39 -9.20
CA LYS A 295 1.10 13.19 -8.66
C LYS A 295 2.48 12.61 -8.95
N TYR A 296 2.64 11.29 -8.88
CA TYR A 296 3.97 10.66 -8.88
C TYR A 296 4.25 9.74 -10.07
N CYS A 297 3.23 9.36 -10.83
CA CYS A 297 3.37 8.47 -11.99
C CYS A 297 2.91 9.11 -13.31
N TYR A 298 2.60 10.41 -13.29
CA TYR A 298 2.08 11.17 -14.42
C TYR A 298 2.86 10.94 -15.73
N ASP A 299 4.16 11.22 -15.71
CA ASP A 299 5.02 11.09 -16.90
C ASP A 299 5.11 9.63 -17.36
N TYR A 300 5.18 8.69 -16.40
CA TYR A 300 5.27 7.27 -16.73
C TYR A 300 4.02 6.80 -17.47
N VAL A 301 2.83 7.16 -16.98
CA VAL A 301 1.53 6.79 -17.56
C VAL A 301 1.39 7.32 -18.99
N LEU A 302 1.69 8.61 -19.21
CA LEU A 302 1.59 9.22 -20.55
C LEU A 302 2.62 8.64 -21.52
N ASN A 303 3.85 8.44 -21.06
CA ASN A 303 4.91 7.87 -21.90
C ASN A 303 4.61 6.42 -22.30
N ALA A 304 4.08 5.61 -21.37
CA ALA A 304 3.67 4.23 -21.69
C ALA A 304 2.53 4.18 -22.71
N ALA A 305 1.50 5.03 -22.54
CA ALA A 305 0.41 5.12 -23.50
C ALA A 305 0.89 5.53 -24.90
N ARG A 306 1.77 6.54 -24.98
CA ARG A 306 2.38 7.00 -26.26
C ARG A 306 3.28 5.95 -26.89
N ALA A 307 4.12 5.29 -26.08
CA ALA A 307 5.00 4.25 -26.58
C ALA A 307 4.21 3.05 -27.15
N SER A 308 3.09 2.69 -26.53
CA SER A 308 2.19 1.66 -27.06
C SER A 308 1.59 2.04 -28.42
N ILE A 309 1.18 3.30 -28.59
CA ILE A 309 0.65 3.80 -29.87
C ILE A 309 1.76 3.78 -30.94
N LEU A 310 2.95 4.30 -30.62
CA LEU A 310 4.08 4.34 -31.52
C LEU A 310 4.53 2.96 -31.99
N ALA A 311 4.65 2.01 -31.06
CA ALA A 311 4.97 0.62 -31.38
C ALA A 311 3.91 0.02 -32.33
N SER A 312 2.62 0.27 -32.05
CA SER A 312 1.52 -0.24 -32.89
C SER A 312 1.51 0.34 -34.31
N VAL A 313 1.90 1.61 -34.49
CA VAL A 313 2.10 2.22 -35.85
C VAL A 313 3.22 1.50 -36.60
N ASN A 314 4.24 1.05 -35.89
CA ASN A 314 5.39 0.34 -36.48
C ASN A 314 5.17 -1.20 -36.55
N GLU A 315 3.97 -1.68 -36.25
CA GLU A 315 3.64 -3.12 -36.16
C GLU A 315 4.50 -3.88 -35.12
N GLU A 316 4.93 -3.19 -34.08
CA GLU A 316 5.72 -3.72 -32.96
C GLU A 316 4.85 -3.88 -31.70
N GLU A 317 5.31 -4.72 -30.76
CA GLU A 317 4.71 -4.86 -29.44
C GLU A 317 5.47 -4.02 -28.42
N PHE A 318 4.75 -3.24 -27.61
CA PHE A 318 5.32 -2.49 -26.50
C PHE A 318 5.15 -3.25 -25.19
N ILE A 319 6.26 -3.52 -24.52
CA ILE A 319 6.30 -4.13 -23.18
C ILE A 319 6.82 -3.07 -22.20
N PRO A 320 6.01 -2.63 -21.22
CA PRO A 320 6.46 -1.64 -20.25
C PRO A 320 7.54 -2.22 -19.31
N GLU A 321 8.60 -1.44 -19.07
CA GLU A 321 9.72 -1.79 -18.20
C GLU A 321 9.75 -0.85 -16.98
N LYS A 322 10.39 -1.28 -15.86
CA LYS A 322 10.57 -0.50 -14.63
C LYS A 322 9.25 0.11 -14.14
N ILE A 323 8.22 -0.72 -14.12
CA ILE A 323 6.86 -0.32 -13.78
C ILE A 323 6.79 0.15 -12.33
N PRO A 324 6.30 1.37 -12.02
CA PRO A 324 5.99 1.77 -10.66
C PRO A 324 5.03 0.75 -10.02
N PRO A 325 5.32 0.24 -8.81
CA PRO A 325 4.55 -0.86 -8.20
C PRO A 325 3.05 -0.58 -8.10
N VAL A 326 2.64 0.68 -7.85
CA VAL A 326 1.23 1.09 -7.81
C VAL A 326 0.49 0.83 -9.13
N LEU A 327 1.18 0.87 -10.25
CA LEU A 327 0.60 0.60 -11.58
C LEU A 327 0.48 -0.90 -11.89
N THR A 328 1.08 -1.77 -11.06
CA THR A 328 0.88 -3.23 -11.14
C THR A 328 -0.40 -3.67 -10.41
N GLN A 329 -1.00 -2.81 -9.60
CA GLN A 329 -2.31 -3.05 -9.00
C GLN A 329 -3.39 -3.10 -10.10
N PHE A 330 -4.42 -3.93 -9.88
CA PHE A 330 -5.53 -4.00 -10.83
C PHE A 330 -6.26 -2.66 -10.92
N GLY A 331 -6.57 -2.26 -12.15
CA GLY A 331 -7.22 -0.98 -12.43
C GLY A 331 -7.94 -0.98 -13.76
N ALA A 332 -8.73 0.06 -13.98
CA ALA A 332 -9.45 0.30 -15.23
C ALA A 332 -9.17 1.72 -15.71
N SER A 333 -9.05 1.89 -17.01
CA SER A 333 -8.70 3.17 -17.63
C SER A 333 -9.47 3.40 -18.92
N PHE A 334 -9.55 4.67 -19.33
CA PHE A 334 -9.90 5.08 -20.69
C PHE A 334 -8.74 5.89 -21.28
N VAL A 335 -8.40 5.59 -22.53
CA VAL A 335 -7.44 6.40 -23.27
C VAL A 335 -8.18 7.15 -24.37
N THR A 336 -8.01 8.48 -24.35
CA THR A 336 -8.61 9.38 -25.32
C THR A 336 -7.53 10.04 -26.16
N LEU A 337 -7.70 9.97 -27.47
CA LEU A 337 -6.82 10.57 -28.46
C LEU A 337 -7.51 11.77 -29.11
N LYS A 338 -6.81 12.90 -29.19
CA LYS A 338 -7.28 14.08 -29.90
C LYS A 338 -6.25 14.48 -30.98
N TYR A 339 -6.71 14.84 -32.13
CA TYR A 339 -5.91 15.40 -33.24
C TYR A 339 -6.48 16.75 -33.61
N ASP A 340 -5.62 17.78 -33.62
CA ASP A 340 -6.02 19.20 -33.86
C ASP A 340 -7.23 19.60 -32.97
N GLY A 341 -7.25 19.16 -31.69
CA GLY A 341 -8.30 19.47 -30.71
C GLY A 341 -9.60 18.66 -30.86
N LYS A 342 -9.74 17.84 -31.90
CA LYS A 342 -10.91 17.00 -32.16
C LYS A 342 -10.68 15.55 -31.68
N LEU A 343 -11.74 14.89 -31.24
CA LEU A 343 -11.71 13.47 -30.88
C LEU A 343 -11.21 12.65 -32.08
N ARG A 344 -10.20 11.78 -31.83
CA ARG A 344 -9.58 10.89 -32.82
C ARG A 344 -9.69 9.43 -32.46
N GLY A 345 -9.94 9.11 -31.19
CA GLY A 345 -10.17 7.78 -30.68
C GLY A 345 -10.41 7.81 -29.17
N CYS A 346 -11.21 6.88 -28.66
CA CYS A 346 -11.43 6.74 -27.22
C CYS A 346 -11.91 5.32 -26.91
N ILE A 347 -11.05 4.55 -26.25
CA ILE A 347 -11.36 3.18 -25.81
C ILE A 347 -10.96 3.04 -24.34
N GLY A 348 -11.66 2.19 -23.62
CA GLY A 348 -11.36 1.90 -22.22
C GLY A 348 -12.06 0.67 -21.69
N SER A 349 -11.65 0.30 -20.51
CA SER A 349 -12.27 -0.74 -19.68
C SER A 349 -12.94 -0.13 -18.47
N VAL A 350 -14.01 -0.76 -18.04
CA VAL A 350 -14.79 -0.33 -16.87
C VAL A 350 -14.39 -1.12 -15.63
N TYR A 351 -14.10 -2.41 -15.82
CA TYR A 351 -13.78 -3.31 -14.71
C TYR A 351 -12.27 -3.59 -14.63
N PRO A 352 -11.68 -3.58 -13.41
CA PRO A 352 -10.27 -3.84 -13.19
C PRO A 352 -9.97 -5.35 -13.31
N THR A 353 -9.67 -5.82 -14.51
CA THR A 353 -9.43 -7.25 -14.80
C THR A 353 -7.96 -7.61 -14.94
N LYS A 354 -7.09 -6.62 -15.00
CA LYS A 354 -5.63 -6.76 -15.18
C LYS A 354 -4.88 -5.60 -14.49
N PRO A 355 -3.55 -5.69 -14.34
CA PRO A 355 -2.73 -4.56 -13.90
C PRO A 355 -3.03 -3.27 -14.67
N LEU A 356 -3.13 -2.15 -13.96
CA LEU A 356 -3.52 -0.85 -14.54
C LEU A 356 -2.62 -0.44 -15.72
N ILE A 357 -1.31 -0.67 -15.62
CA ILE A 357 -0.39 -0.33 -16.72
C ILE A 357 -0.70 -1.12 -17.99
N LEU A 358 -1.03 -2.40 -17.87
CA LEU A 358 -1.39 -3.23 -19.04
C LEU A 358 -2.75 -2.81 -19.60
N ASP A 359 -3.67 -2.39 -18.77
CA ASP A 359 -4.95 -1.83 -19.20
C ASP A 359 -4.76 -0.53 -19.99
N ILE A 360 -3.89 0.38 -19.51
CA ILE A 360 -3.54 1.63 -20.19
C ILE A 360 -2.89 1.36 -21.55
N VAL A 361 -1.90 0.46 -21.62
CA VAL A 361 -1.17 0.11 -22.84
C VAL A 361 -2.12 -0.48 -23.90
N ASP A 362 -2.99 -1.42 -23.49
CA ASP A 362 -3.97 -2.02 -24.39
C ASP A 362 -5.01 -1.00 -24.88
N ASN A 363 -5.53 -0.17 -23.97
CA ASN A 363 -6.53 0.84 -24.32
C ASN A 363 -5.92 1.95 -25.19
N ALA A 364 -4.65 2.30 -25.03
CA ALA A 364 -3.95 3.25 -25.90
C ALA A 364 -3.82 2.70 -27.33
N LYS A 365 -3.39 1.46 -27.48
CA LYS A 365 -3.37 0.76 -28.77
C LYS A 365 -4.77 0.71 -29.39
N ASN A 366 -5.76 0.25 -28.61
CA ASN A 366 -7.12 0.09 -29.13
C ASN A 366 -7.77 1.43 -29.51
N ALA A 367 -7.50 2.52 -28.78
CA ALA A 367 -7.99 3.85 -29.15
C ALA A 367 -7.44 4.35 -30.49
N GLY A 368 -6.22 3.97 -30.84
CA GLY A 368 -5.63 4.33 -32.12
C GLY A 368 -6.03 3.45 -33.30
N PHE A 369 -6.36 2.16 -33.05
CA PHE A 369 -6.45 1.17 -34.13
C PHE A 369 -7.74 0.34 -34.11
N GLN A 370 -8.53 0.37 -33.04
CA GLN A 370 -9.72 -0.49 -32.86
C GLN A 370 -10.99 0.31 -32.52
N ASP A 371 -10.94 1.64 -32.52
CA ASP A 371 -12.13 2.46 -32.36
C ASP A 371 -12.94 2.47 -33.66
N PRO A 372 -14.14 1.86 -33.72
CA PRO A 372 -14.88 1.67 -34.97
C PRO A 372 -15.39 2.98 -35.59
N ARG A 373 -15.23 4.10 -34.92
CA ARG A 373 -15.64 5.43 -35.42
C ARG A 373 -14.57 6.07 -36.32
N PHE A 374 -13.37 5.54 -36.32
CA PHE A 374 -12.22 6.14 -36.97
C PHE A 374 -11.38 5.09 -37.71
N GLU A 375 -10.69 5.51 -38.76
CA GLU A 375 -9.66 4.70 -39.40
C GLU A 375 -8.43 4.55 -38.50
N PRO A 376 -7.62 3.50 -38.63
CA PRO A 376 -6.38 3.33 -37.88
C PRO A 376 -5.45 4.57 -38.00
N LEU A 377 -4.74 4.87 -36.90
CA LEU A 377 -3.76 5.96 -36.87
C LEU A 377 -2.63 5.73 -37.86
N THR A 378 -2.14 6.83 -38.47
CA THR A 378 -0.97 6.85 -39.33
C THR A 378 0.22 7.54 -38.65
N ILE A 379 1.44 7.30 -39.14
CA ILE A 379 2.66 7.89 -38.58
C ILE A 379 2.64 9.43 -38.64
N ASP A 380 2.03 10.01 -39.66
CA ASP A 380 1.97 11.47 -39.88
C ASP A 380 1.08 12.18 -38.85
N GLU A 381 0.21 11.45 -38.15
CA GLU A 381 -0.67 12.01 -37.12
C GLU A 381 0.00 12.13 -35.75
N LEU A 382 1.09 11.38 -35.50
CA LEU A 382 1.72 11.23 -34.19
C LEU A 382 2.20 12.55 -33.59
N ASP A 383 2.80 13.42 -34.38
CA ASP A 383 3.41 14.68 -33.92
C ASP A 383 2.38 15.64 -33.30
N LYS A 384 1.12 15.58 -33.74
CA LYS A 384 0.03 16.44 -33.26
C LYS A 384 -0.95 15.70 -32.36
N LEU A 385 -0.69 14.41 -32.11
CA LEU A 385 -1.58 13.59 -31.31
C LEU A 385 -1.45 13.95 -29.83
N LYS A 386 -2.55 14.36 -29.23
CA LYS A 386 -2.68 14.52 -27.77
C LYS A 386 -3.29 13.26 -27.17
N VAL A 387 -2.65 12.77 -26.13
CA VAL A 387 -3.06 11.56 -25.39
C VAL A 387 -3.48 11.97 -23.99
N SER A 388 -4.65 11.53 -23.58
CA SER A 388 -5.11 11.64 -22.20
C SER A 388 -5.55 10.27 -21.68
N VAL A 389 -5.27 10.03 -20.38
CA VAL A 389 -5.61 8.79 -19.69
C VAL A 389 -6.53 9.13 -18.51
N SER A 390 -7.71 8.52 -18.50
CA SER A 390 -8.63 8.60 -17.35
C SER A 390 -8.50 7.32 -16.55
N ILE A 391 -8.12 7.42 -15.27
CA ILE A 391 -8.00 6.28 -14.35
C ILE A 391 -9.23 6.25 -13.46
N LEU A 392 -9.96 5.13 -13.47
CA LEU A 392 -11.19 4.98 -12.71
C LEU A 392 -10.90 4.64 -11.25
N SER A 393 -11.74 5.18 -10.35
CA SER A 393 -11.80 4.72 -8.96
C SER A 393 -12.50 3.36 -8.87
N SER A 394 -12.65 2.84 -7.64
CA SER A 394 -13.51 1.70 -7.37
C SER A 394 -14.94 1.99 -7.82
N ILE A 395 -15.60 0.98 -8.39
CA ILE A 395 -17.01 1.05 -8.77
C ILE A 395 -17.85 0.71 -7.56
N GLU A 396 -18.77 1.60 -7.21
CA GLU A 396 -19.67 1.43 -6.08
C GLU A 396 -21.13 1.37 -6.56
N ARG A 397 -21.89 0.43 -6.01
CA ARG A 397 -23.33 0.40 -6.26
C ARG A 397 -23.99 1.65 -5.66
N LEU A 398 -24.78 2.35 -6.46
CA LEU A 398 -25.53 3.53 -6.02
C LEU A 398 -26.94 3.12 -5.58
N PRO A 399 -27.21 3.04 -4.26
CA PRO A 399 -28.55 2.70 -3.78
C PRO A 399 -29.50 3.88 -3.94
N TYR A 400 -30.68 3.62 -4.46
CA TYR A 400 -31.71 4.62 -4.65
C TYR A 400 -33.12 4.05 -4.37
N LYS A 401 -34.07 4.92 -4.06
CA LYS A 401 -35.47 4.60 -3.76
C LYS A 401 -36.37 4.72 -4.99
N ASP A 402 -36.16 5.78 -5.75
CA ASP A 402 -36.87 6.15 -6.94
C ASP A 402 -35.98 6.98 -7.88
N GLU A 403 -36.46 7.35 -9.07
CA GLU A 403 -35.71 8.11 -10.07
C GLU A 403 -35.28 9.50 -9.54
N ARG A 404 -36.12 10.17 -8.77
CA ARG A 404 -35.80 11.49 -8.19
C ARG A 404 -34.65 11.39 -7.19
N ASP A 405 -34.67 10.38 -6.34
CA ASP A 405 -33.57 10.09 -5.38
C ASP A 405 -32.28 9.74 -6.15
N LEU A 406 -32.36 8.93 -7.21
CA LEU A 406 -31.25 8.61 -8.08
C LEU A 406 -30.63 9.87 -8.71
N LEU A 407 -31.44 10.71 -9.36
CA LEU A 407 -30.95 11.94 -9.98
C LEU A 407 -30.30 12.90 -9.00
N SER A 408 -30.70 12.88 -7.72
CA SER A 408 -30.05 13.68 -6.69
C SER A 408 -28.63 13.24 -6.37
N LYS A 409 -28.27 11.97 -6.65
CA LYS A 409 -27.02 11.30 -6.22
C LYS A 409 -26.01 11.08 -7.34
N ILE A 410 -26.41 11.18 -8.62
CA ILE A 410 -25.52 10.84 -9.74
C ILE A 410 -24.42 11.87 -10.01
N TYR A 411 -24.61 13.13 -9.63
CA TYR A 411 -23.62 14.19 -9.84
C TYR A 411 -22.63 14.26 -8.66
N PRO A 412 -21.34 14.47 -8.89
CA PRO A 412 -20.63 14.67 -10.18
C PRO A 412 -19.97 13.40 -10.74
N HIS A 413 -20.44 12.22 -10.37
CA HIS A 413 -19.79 10.94 -10.62
C HIS A 413 -19.93 10.47 -12.07
N GLY A 414 -19.04 9.60 -12.51
CA GLY A 414 -19.24 8.71 -13.63
C GLY A 414 -20.32 7.68 -13.28
N ILE A 415 -21.16 7.35 -14.24
CA ILE A 415 -22.33 6.48 -14.01
C ILE A 415 -22.31 5.30 -14.97
N ILE A 416 -22.52 4.12 -14.41
CA ILE A 416 -22.77 2.88 -15.14
C ILE A 416 -24.23 2.50 -14.91
N ILE A 417 -24.96 2.19 -15.96
CA ILE A 417 -26.27 1.58 -15.87
C ILE A 417 -26.25 0.19 -16.48
N ILE A 418 -26.96 -0.74 -15.84
CA ILE A 418 -27.12 -2.11 -16.30
C ILE A 418 -28.61 -2.48 -16.17
N GLU A 419 -29.23 -2.88 -17.26
CA GLU A 419 -30.58 -3.42 -17.30
C GLU A 419 -30.58 -4.67 -18.18
N ARG A 420 -30.52 -5.86 -17.55
CA ARG A 420 -30.40 -7.15 -18.22
C ARG A 420 -29.13 -7.25 -19.09
N ASP A 421 -29.30 -7.30 -20.42
CA ASP A 421 -28.23 -7.35 -21.44
C ASP A 421 -27.76 -5.96 -21.91
N LYS A 422 -28.46 -4.89 -21.50
CA LYS A 422 -28.20 -3.51 -21.89
C LYS A 422 -27.31 -2.83 -20.85
N ARG A 423 -26.29 -2.14 -21.32
CA ARG A 423 -25.40 -1.38 -20.44
C ARG A 423 -24.83 -0.15 -21.12
N ALA A 424 -24.60 0.90 -20.35
CA ALA A 424 -23.86 2.07 -20.78
C ALA A 424 -23.06 2.66 -19.63
N VAL A 425 -22.04 3.42 -19.98
CA VAL A 425 -21.19 4.17 -19.05
C VAL A 425 -20.98 5.59 -19.57
N TYR A 426 -21.04 6.56 -18.66
CA TYR A 426 -20.52 7.90 -18.85
C TYR A 426 -19.47 8.19 -17.82
N LEU A 427 -18.32 8.76 -18.26
CA LEU A 427 -17.27 9.25 -17.39
C LEU A 427 -17.71 10.57 -16.72
N PRO A 428 -17.11 10.96 -15.57
CA PRO A 428 -17.44 12.23 -14.91
C PRO A 428 -17.32 13.45 -15.82
N ILE A 429 -16.34 13.48 -16.74
CA ILE A 429 -16.13 14.60 -17.69
C ILE A 429 -17.34 14.90 -18.59
N VAL A 430 -18.25 13.95 -18.77
CA VAL A 430 -19.45 14.14 -19.57
C VAL A 430 -20.37 15.21 -18.96
N TRP A 431 -20.27 15.46 -17.65
CA TRP A 431 -21.00 16.53 -16.97
C TRP A 431 -20.66 17.94 -17.50
N GLU A 432 -19.48 18.15 -18.06
CA GLU A 432 -19.12 19.42 -18.70
C GLU A 432 -19.98 19.72 -19.95
N GLN A 433 -20.41 18.67 -20.65
CA GLN A 433 -21.25 18.77 -21.84
C GLN A 433 -22.74 18.64 -21.54
N LEU A 434 -23.10 17.86 -20.52
CA LEU A 434 -24.46 17.56 -20.10
C LEU A 434 -24.63 17.88 -18.60
N PRO A 435 -24.65 19.16 -18.20
CA PRO A 435 -24.71 19.53 -16.78
C PRO A 435 -26.05 19.30 -16.12
N ASP A 436 -27.12 19.14 -16.89
CA ASP A 436 -28.47 18.82 -16.38
C ASP A 436 -28.58 17.32 -16.09
N ARG A 437 -29.01 16.97 -14.88
CA ARG A 437 -29.05 15.57 -14.39
C ARG A 437 -30.04 14.70 -15.15
N GLU A 438 -31.21 15.25 -15.55
CA GLU A 438 -32.21 14.53 -16.32
C GLU A 438 -31.71 14.29 -17.74
N ILE A 439 -31.16 15.33 -18.39
CA ILE A 439 -30.57 15.21 -19.73
C ILE A 439 -29.44 14.22 -19.75
N PHE A 440 -28.51 14.29 -18.77
CA PHE A 440 -27.41 13.36 -18.64
C PHE A 440 -27.92 11.91 -18.53
N PHE A 441 -28.84 11.66 -17.60
CA PHE A 441 -29.33 10.31 -17.34
C PHE A 441 -30.18 9.76 -18.49
N ASN A 442 -30.99 10.59 -19.12
CA ASN A 442 -31.74 10.21 -20.31
C ASN A 442 -30.83 9.86 -21.49
N SER A 443 -29.81 10.67 -21.75
CA SER A 443 -28.81 10.38 -22.77
C SER A 443 -28.01 9.10 -22.47
N LEU A 444 -27.73 8.83 -21.19
CA LEU A 444 -27.07 7.58 -20.79
C LEU A 444 -27.97 6.35 -21.02
N LYS A 445 -29.31 6.48 -20.76
CA LYS A 445 -30.29 5.44 -21.08
C LYS A 445 -30.37 5.20 -22.60
N GLU A 446 -30.42 6.23 -23.41
CA GLU A 446 -30.38 6.11 -24.87
C GLU A 446 -29.13 5.41 -25.38
N LYS A 447 -27.95 5.76 -24.81
CA LYS A 447 -26.69 5.07 -25.10
C LYS A 447 -26.74 3.58 -24.76
N ALA A 448 -27.49 3.18 -23.75
CA ALA A 448 -27.74 1.77 -23.42
C ALA A 448 -28.78 1.10 -24.32
N GLY A 449 -29.44 1.84 -25.22
CA GLY A 449 -30.54 1.36 -26.04
C GLY A 449 -31.83 1.21 -25.24
N LEU A 450 -32.02 2.06 -24.20
CA LEU A 450 -33.24 2.19 -23.41
C LEU A 450 -33.98 3.50 -23.81
N PRO A 451 -35.29 3.55 -23.76
CA PRO A 451 -36.03 4.82 -23.94
C PRO A 451 -35.67 5.85 -22.85
N PRO A 452 -35.66 7.16 -23.14
CA PRO A 452 -35.33 8.19 -22.13
C PRO A 452 -36.22 8.15 -20.88
N GLU A 453 -37.49 7.82 -21.05
CA GLU A 453 -38.49 7.71 -19.97
C GLU A 453 -38.45 6.35 -19.23
N TYR A 454 -37.56 5.44 -19.64
CA TYR A 454 -37.46 4.14 -19.01
C TYR A 454 -36.94 4.24 -17.57
N PHE A 455 -37.69 3.64 -16.66
CA PHE A 455 -37.24 3.45 -15.27
C PHE A 455 -37.80 2.12 -14.74
N SER A 456 -36.95 1.33 -14.10
CA SER A 456 -37.29 0.02 -13.55
C SER A 456 -36.60 -0.20 -12.21
N ARG A 457 -37.22 -0.98 -11.31
CA ARG A 457 -36.60 -1.41 -10.05
C ARG A 457 -35.44 -2.41 -10.26
N SER A 458 -35.36 -3.01 -11.44
CA SER A 458 -34.25 -3.90 -11.82
C SER A 458 -33.05 -3.15 -12.40
N LEU A 459 -33.18 -1.85 -12.68
CA LEU A 459 -32.07 -1.05 -13.17
C LEU A 459 -30.98 -0.94 -12.11
N GLU A 460 -29.83 -1.52 -12.38
CA GLU A 460 -28.66 -1.37 -11.51
C GLU A 460 -27.88 -0.13 -11.91
N VAL A 461 -27.54 0.69 -10.94
CA VAL A 461 -26.77 1.91 -11.14
C VAL A 461 -25.52 1.86 -10.25
N TYR A 462 -24.39 2.15 -10.86
CA TYR A 462 -23.10 2.24 -10.16
C TYR A 462 -22.50 3.60 -10.45
N LYS A 463 -21.74 4.10 -9.46
CA LYS A 463 -20.97 5.34 -9.55
C LYS A 463 -19.47 5.04 -9.46
N PHE A 464 -18.67 5.91 -10.01
CA PHE A 464 -17.22 5.93 -9.87
C PHE A 464 -16.69 7.35 -10.14
N ASP A 465 -15.47 7.61 -9.70
CA ASP A 465 -14.74 8.82 -10.03
C ASP A 465 -13.60 8.52 -11.00
N ALA A 466 -13.03 9.53 -11.63
CA ALA A 466 -11.91 9.38 -12.53
C ALA A 466 -10.91 10.51 -12.32
N SER A 467 -9.62 10.16 -12.27
CA SER A 467 -8.51 11.11 -12.36
C SER A 467 -8.04 11.22 -13.80
N TYR A 468 -7.66 12.42 -14.21
CA TYR A 468 -7.30 12.73 -15.59
C TYR A 468 -5.84 13.08 -15.71
N ILE A 469 -5.09 12.27 -16.45
CA ILE A 469 -3.68 12.49 -16.78
C ILE A 469 -3.61 12.94 -18.23
N THR A 470 -3.28 14.20 -18.45
CA THR A 470 -3.30 14.80 -19.79
C THR A 470 -2.14 15.79 -19.95
N ASN A 471 -1.60 15.92 -21.11
CA ASN A 471 -0.57 16.89 -21.46
C ASN A 471 -1.10 18.01 -22.36
N ASP A 472 -2.25 18.52 -22.00
CA ASP A 472 -2.87 19.69 -22.67
C ASP A 472 -2.08 20.98 -22.49
#